data_9fdf84ee05f51c38d8258c2cc67bd5dc
#
_entry.id   9fdf84ee05f51c38d8258c2cc67bd5dc
#
_cell.length_a   1.000
_cell.length_b   1.000
_cell.length_c   1.000
_cell.angle_alpha   90.00
_cell.angle_beta   90.00
_cell.angle_gamma   90.00
#
_symmetry.space_group_name_H-M   'P 1'
#
loop_
_entity.id
_entity.type
_entity.pdbx_description
1 polymer ?
#
loop_
_entity_poly.entity_id
_entity_poly.type
_entity_poly.pdbx_seq_one_letter_code
_entity_poly.pdbx_strand_id
1 'polypeptide(L)'
;GQLNEFFKALQDATTTPSQTTPRSVVLAKASTLASTFHQINADLTETRRAISVQIGVTISETNGLTRTIAELNGKIKSAEISGQNANDLRDQRDLAINQLATRVDVSTLERSDGTVSVFTARGLVLVEQETTRNLIGVESSDNQGLLDIGYDIGGTKPSIISDFISSGKLRGLLDVRDGTI
;
A
#
# COMPACT_ATOMS: atom_id res chain seq x y z
N GLY A 1 -12.22 -31.18 8.43
CA GLY A 1 -12.81 -29.85 8.26
C GLY A 1 -14.21 -29.92 7.69
N GLN A 2 -14.98 -28.80 7.70
CA GLN A 2 -16.39 -28.73 7.29
C GLN A 2 -16.67 -29.23 5.86
N LEU A 3 -15.75 -29.03 4.95
CA LEU A 3 -15.85 -29.55 3.58
C LEU A 3 -15.90 -31.09 3.56
N ASN A 4 -15.05 -31.75 4.35
CA ASN A 4 -15.07 -33.23 4.47
C ASN A 4 -16.35 -33.72 5.13
N GLU A 5 -16.89 -32.99 6.10
CA GLU A 5 -18.17 -33.35 6.76
C GLU A 5 -19.34 -33.22 5.78
N PHE A 6 -19.33 -32.20 4.91
CA PHE A 6 -20.35 -32.08 3.87
C PHE A 6 -20.30 -33.25 2.87
N PHE A 7 -19.10 -33.59 2.36
CA PHE A 7 -18.96 -34.74 1.44
C PHE A 7 -19.31 -36.07 2.09
N LYS A 8 -18.98 -36.29 3.38
CA LYS A 8 -19.39 -37.48 4.12
C LYS A 8 -20.92 -37.57 4.25
N ALA A 9 -21.57 -36.45 4.63
CA ALA A 9 -23.03 -36.41 4.69
C ALA A 9 -23.68 -36.71 3.32
N LEU A 10 -23.10 -36.23 2.24
CA LEU A 10 -23.55 -36.51 0.87
C LEU A 10 -23.41 -38.00 0.54
N GLN A 11 -22.27 -38.61 0.89
CA GLN A 11 -22.04 -40.05 0.70
C GLN A 11 -23.03 -40.88 1.51
N ASP A 12 -23.26 -40.54 2.79
CA ASP A 12 -24.24 -41.25 3.65
C ASP A 12 -25.67 -41.17 3.06
N ALA A 13 -26.04 -40.03 2.46
CA ALA A 13 -27.33 -39.85 1.81
C ALA A 13 -27.50 -40.70 0.53
N THR A 14 -26.41 -41.04 -0.16
CA THR A 14 -26.46 -41.93 -1.35
C THR A 14 -26.68 -43.38 -1.00
N THR A 15 -26.32 -43.82 0.22
CA THR A 15 -26.52 -45.19 0.68
C THR A 15 -27.97 -45.48 1.13
N THR A 16 -28.71 -44.43 1.50
CA THR A 16 -30.12 -44.56 1.98
C THR A 16 -31.02 -43.48 1.33
N PRO A 17 -31.23 -43.54 0.00
CA PRO A 17 -31.84 -42.46 -0.75
C PRO A 17 -33.33 -42.23 -0.46
N SER A 18 -34.02 -43.19 0.10
CA SER A 18 -35.44 -43.07 0.45
C SER A 18 -35.73 -42.45 1.83
N GLN A 19 -34.68 -42.23 2.64
CA GLN A 19 -34.83 -41.63 3.98
C GLN A 19 -34.71 -40.10 3.93
N THR A 20 -35.57 -39.42 4.70
CA THR A 20 -35.55 -37.94 4.78
C THR A 20 -34.43 -37.41 5.69
N THR A 21 -34.07 -38.16 6.73
CA THR A 21 -33.07 -37.79 7.73
C THR A 21 -31.66 -37.51 7.11
N PRO A 22 -31.08 -38.40 6.27
CA PRO A 22 -29.81 -38.11 5.63
C PRO A 22 -29.83 -36.86 4.73
N ARG A 23 -30.95 -36.61 4.04
CA ARG A 23 -31.13 -35.41 3.21
C ARG A 23 -31.13 -34.14 4.05
N SER A 24 -31.78 -34.11 5.19
CA SER A 24 -31.77 -32.96 6.10
C SER A 24 -30.38 -32.69 6.68
N VAL A 25 -29.58 -33.73 6.95
CA VAL A 25 -28.18 -33.61 7.39
C VAL A 25 -27.32 -32.97 6.27
N VAL A 26 -27.47 -33.38 5.03
CA VAL A 26 -26.76 -32.75 3.88
C VAL A 26 -27.07 -31.26 3.79
N LEU A 27 -28.35 -30.88 3.88
CA LEU A 27 -28.78 -29.50 3.85
C LEU A 27 -28.20 -28.68 4.99
N ALA A 28 -28.19 -29.24 6.20
CA ALA A 28 -27.59 -28.59 7.38
C ALA A 28 -26.08 -28.39 7.19
N LYS A 29 -25.34 -29.40 6.71
CA LYS A 29 -23.90 -29.29 6.42
C LYS A 29 -23.61 -28.32 5.29
N ALA A 30 -24.44 -28.29 4.23
CA ALA A 30 -24.33 -27.31 3.16
C ALA A 30 -24.52 -25.87 3.66
N SER A 31 -25.53 -25.64 4.51
CA SER A 31 -25.78 -24.33 5.12
C SER A 31 -24.61 -23.88 6.01
N THR A 32 -24.08 -24.77 6.83
CA THR A 32 -22.91 -24.48 7.67
C THR A 32 -21.69 -24.13 6.82
N LEU A 33 -21.44 -24.89 5.75
CA LEU A 33 -20.33 -24.64 4.83
C LEU A 33 -20.48 -23.28 4.12
N ALA A 34 -21.68 -22.96 3.63
CA ALA A 34 -21.98 -21.68 3.02
C ALA A 34 -21.76 -20.50 3.99
N SER A 35 -22.24 -20.63 5.24
CA SER A 35 -22.01 -19.62 6.28
C SER A 35 -20.52 -19.41 6.57
N THR A 36 -19.73 -20.48 6.58
CA THR A 36 -18.27 -20.38 6.77
C THR A 36 -17.59 -19.65 5.61
N PHE A 37 -17.98 -19.93 4.35
CA PHE A 37 -17.44 -19.18 3.21
C PHE A 37 -17.82 -17.69 3.26
N HIS A 38 -19.06 -17.37 3.65
CA HIS A 38 -19.46 -15.98 3.83
C HIS A 38 -18.64 -15.28 4.91
N GLN A 39 -18.39 -15.97 6.04
CA GLN A 39 -17.55 -15.39 7.11
C GLN A 39 -16.11 -15.16 6.64
N ILE A 40 -15.48 -16.13 5.99
CA ILE A 40 -14.12 -16.00 5.44
C ILE A 40 -14.05 -14.82 4.45
N ASN A 41 -15.03 -14.72 3.55
CA ASN A 41 -15.08 -13.62 2.59
C ASN A 41 -15.22 -12.25 3.28
N ALA A 42 -16.03 -12.17 4.35
CA ALA A 42 -16.17 -10.94 5.14
C ALA A 42 -14.85 -10.57 5.83
N ASP A 43 -14.17 -11.53 6.45
CA ASP A 43 -12.90 -11.33 7.15
C ASP A 43 -11.78 -10.91 6.19
N LEU A 44 -11.72 -11.50 4.98
CA LEU A 44 -10.76 -11.12 3.93
C LEU A 44 -11.04 -9.71 3.42
N THR A 45 -12.32 -9.36 3.20
CA THR A 45 -12.72 -8.03 2.76
C THR A 45 -12.34 -6.97 3.80
N GLU A 46 -12.55 -7.24 5.07
CA GLU A 46 -12.16 -6.33 6.17
C GLU A 46 -10.63 -6.18 6.25
N THR A 47 -9.90 -7.29 6.10
CA THR A 47 -8.42 -7.27 6.05
C THR A 47 -7.92 -6.40 4.89
N ARG A 48 -8.49 -6.53 3.70
CA ARG A 48 -8.13 -5.71 2.54
C ARG A 48 -8.40 -4.22 2.79
N ARG A 49 -9.51 -3.88 3.45
CA ARG A 49 -9.82 -2.50 3.85
C ARG A 49 -8.82 -1.95 4.85
N ALA A 50 -8.45 -2.72 5.85
CA ALA A 50 -7.43 -2.33 6.83
C ALA A 50 -6.07 -2.06 6.16
N ILE A 51 -5.66 -2.89 5.21
CA ILE A 51 -4.44 -2.67 4.42
C ILE A 51 -4.57 -1.39 3.56
N SER A 52 -5.73 -1.14 2.97
CA SER A 52 -5.98 0.09 2.19
C SER A 52 -5.83 1.35 3.06
N VAL A 53 -6.34 1.34 4.28
CA VAL A 53 -6.12 2.42 5.26
C VAL A 53 -4.62 2.58 5.55
N GLN A 54 -3.88 1.48 5.73
CA GLN A 54 -2.44 1.52 5.99
C GLN A 54 -1.65 2.07 4.79
N ILE A 55 -2.10 1.84 3.55
CA ILE A 55 -1.56 2.48 2.35
C ILE A 55 -1.73 4.00 2.46
N GLY A 56 -2.91 4.50 2.80
CA GLY A 56 -3.17 5.94 2.99
C GLY A 56 -2.28 6.57 4.06
N VAL A 57 -2.09 5.89 5.20
CA VAL A 57 -1.16 6.33 6.26
C VAL A 57 0.28 6.38 5.72
N THR A 58 0.73 5.36 5.00
CA THR A 58 2.09 5.29 4.46
C THR A 58 2.34 6.36 3.39
N ILE A 59 1.33 6.70 2.56
CA ILE A 59 1.37 7.84 1.64
C ILE A 59 1.59 9.14 2.41
N SER A 60 0.85 9.35 3.49
CA SER A 60 0.97 10.57 4.32
C SER A 60 2.36 10.67 4.99
N GLU A 61 2.90 9.56 5.49
CA GLU A 61 4.27 9.48 6.02
C GLU A 61 5.31 9.81 4.93
N THR A 62 5.14 9.26 3.73
CA THR A 62 5.99 9.52 2.55
C THR A 62 6.01 11.00 2.21
N ASN A 63 4.83 11.64 2.11
CA ASN A 63 4.72 13.07 1.83
C ASN A 63 5.30 13.95 2.94
N GLY A 64 5.21 13.52 4.20
CA GLY A 64 5.87 14.17 5.33
C GLY A 64 7.38 14.17 5.18
N LEU A 65 7.97 13.03 4.84
CA LEU A 65 9.41 12.88 4.64
C LEU A 65 9.92 13.68 3.43
N THR A 66 9.20 13.66 2.29
CA THR A 66 9.60 14.45 1.11
C THR A 66 9.59 15.95 1.42
N ARG A 67 8.62 16.44 2.21
CA ARG A 67 8.57 17.83 2.66
C ARG A 67 9.76 18.17 3.57
N THR A 68 10.07 17.31 4.53
CA THR A 68 11.25 17.49 5.40
C THR A 68 12.54 17.57 4.59
N ILE A 69 12.73 16.72 3.57
CA ILE A 69 13.89 16.74 2.69
C ILE A 69 13.97 18.08 1.90
N ALA A 70 12.83 18.54 1.37
CA ALA A 70 12.78 19.83 0.65
C ALA A 70 13.11 21.02 1.55
N GLU A 71 12.60 21.05 2.78
CA GLU A 71 12.90 22.08 3.77
C GLU A 71 14.40 22.07 4.15
N LEU A 72 14.98 20.87 4.37
CA LEU A 72 16.40 20.72 4.65
C LEU A 72 17.27 21.16 3.47
N ASN A 73 16.88 20.87 2.24
CA ASN A 73 17.54 21.38 1.04
C ASN A 73 17.62 22.91 1.06
N GLY A 74 16.52 23.61 1.36
CA GLY A 74 16.50 25.08 1.45
C GLY A 74 17.42 25.62 2.54
N LYS A 75 17.43 24.97 3.73
CA LYS A 75 18.31 25.36 4.85
C LYS A 75 19.78 25.12 4.53
N ILE A 76 20.13 23.99 3.90
CA ILE A 76 21.51 23.67 3.47
C ILE A 76 22.00 24.70 2.48
N LYS A 77 21.23 24.95 1.43
CA LYS A 77 21.55 25.95 0.40
C LYS A 77 21.77 27.33 0.99
N SER A 78 20.92 27.77 1.91
CA SER A 78 21.02 29.08 2.56
C SER A 78 22.26 29.16 3.46
N ALA A 79 22.59 28.12 4.21
CA ALA A 79 23.78 28.06 5.05
C ALA A 79 25.07 28.13 4.21
N GLU A 80 25.13 27.38 3.11
CA GLU A 80 26.32 27.33 2.23
C GLU A 80 26.54 28.64 1.47
N ILE A 81 25.46 29.28 1.01
CA ILE A 81 25.58 30.65 0.42
C ILE A 81 26.16 31.64 1.44
N SER A 82 25.84 31.46 2.73
CA SER A 82 26.36 32.28 3.83
C SER A 82 27.78 31.88 4.29
N GLY A 83 28.41 30.87 3.67
CA GLY A 83 29.71 30.34 4.02
C GLY A 83 29.74 29.53 5.31
N GLN A 84 28.58 29.07 5.79
CA GLN A 84 28.45 28.23 6.97
C GLN A 84 28.49 26.73 6.59
N ASN A 85 29.03 25.92 7.50
CA ASN A 85 29.00 24.47 7.33
C ASN A 85 27.63 23.92 7.67
N ALA A 86 27.03 23.14 6.74
CA ALA A 86 25.70 22.57 6.87
C ALA A 86 25.70 21.05 7.17
N ASN A 87 26.78 20.48 7.76
CA ASN A 87 26.91 19.03 7.95
C ASN A 87 25.77 18.44 8.78
N ASP A 88 25.38 19.07 9.89
CA ASP A 88 24.27 18.58 10.73
C ASP A 88 22.94 18.55 9.97
N LEU A 89 22.70 19.49 9.07
CA LEU A 89 21.51 19.53 8.22
C LEU A 89 21.56 18.45 7.12
N ARG A 90 22.75 18.15 6.61
CA ARG A 90 22.96 17.05 5.65
C ARG A 90 22.70 15.70 6.31
N ASP A 91 23.22 15.48 7.53
CA ASP A 91 22.97 14.25 8.30
C ASP A 91 21.47 14.04 8.57
N GLN A 92 20.75 15.11 8.93
CA GLN A 92 19.30 15.06 9.12
C GLN A 92 18.57 14.72 7.82
N ARG A 93 19.01 15.30 6.68
CA ARG A 93 18.44 15.01 5.36
C ARG A 93 18.68 13.56 4.96
N ASP A 94 19.86 13.05 5.17
CA ASP A 94 20.22 11.67 4.83
C ASP A 94 19.42 10.67 5.69
N LEU A 95 19.19 11.00 6.97
CA LEU A 95 18.28 10.21 7.81
C LEU A 95 16.85 10.21 7.23
N ALA A 96 16.33 11.37 6.80
CA ALA A 96 15.00 11.45 6.21
C ALA A 96 14.90 10.67 4.88
N ILE A 97 15.95 10.72 4.04
CA ILE A 97 16.04 9.93 2.80
C ILE A 97 16.05 8.43 3.11
N ASN A 98 16.83 7.99 4.10
CA ASN A 98 16.86 6.59 4.52
C ASN A 98 15.50 6.11 5.05
N GLN A 99 14.80 6.94 5.81
CA GLN A 99 13.44 6.66 6.26
C GLN A 99 12.46 6.59 5.07
N LEU A 100 12.58 7.48 4.10
CA LEU A 100 11.76 7.47 2.88
C LEU A 100 11.97 6.18 2.08
N ALA A 101 13.22 5.73 1.94
CA ALA A 101 13.58 4.50 1.22
C ALA A 101 12.95 3.23 1.82
N THR A 102 12.59 3.24 3.12
CA THR A 102 11.82 2.14 3.71
C THR A 102 10.34 2.12 3.29
N ARG A 103 9.78 3.23 2.84
CA ARG A 103 8.37 3.36 2.45
C ARG A 103 8.15 3.13 0.96
N VAL A 104 9.03 3.67 0.15
CA VAL A 104 8.96 3.61 -1.31
C VAL A 104 10.37 3.55 -1.88
N ASP A 105 10.53 2.90 -3.01
CA ASP A 105 11.78 2.85 -3.74
C ASP A 105 12.20 4.25 -4.21
N VAL A 106 13.38 4.70 -3.80
CA VAL A 106 13.89 6.02 -4.16
C VAL A 106 15.33 5.96 -4.67
N SER A 107 15.63 6.89 -5.57
CA SER A 107 16.98 7.26 -5.99
C SER A 107 17.20 8.75 -5.77
N THR A 108 18.43 9.14 -5.52
CA THR A 108 18.80 10.52 -5.23
C THR A 108 19.83 11.05 -6.21
N LEU A 109 19.79 12.34 -6.47
CA LEU A 109 20.78 13.06 -7.25
C LEU A 109 21.16 14.34 -6.52
N GLU A 110 22.42 14.41 -6.06
CA GLU A 110 22.96 15.63 -5.47
C GLU A 110 23.35 16.64 -6.55
N ARG A 111 23.01 17.91 -6.32
CA ARG A 111 23.30 19.04 -7.20
C ARG A 111 24.49 19.85 -6.67
N SER A 112 25.08 20.66 -7.54
CA SER A 112 26.22 21.52 -7.19
C SER A 112 25.89 22.62 -6.19
N ASP A 113 24.63 22.93 -5.96
CA ASP A 113 24.15 23.89 -4.95
C ASP A 113 23.87 23.25 -3.58
N GLY A 114 24.34 22.01 -3.35
CA GLY A 114 24.16 21.26 -2.11
C GLY A 114 22.76 20.65 -1.93
N THR A 115 21.81 20.91 -2.82
CA THR A 115 20.47 20.31 -2.76
C THR A 115 20.46 18.88 -3.31
N VAL A 116 19.51 18.05 -2.85
CA VAL A 116 19.29 16.68 -3.34
C VAL A 116 17.91 16.60 -3.99
N SER A 117 17.86 16.11 -5.22
CA SER A 117 16.61 15.68 -5.85
C SER A 117 16.34 14.21 -5.53
N VAL A 118 15.06 13.87 -5.28
CA VAL A 118 14.62 12.50 -4.95
C VAL A 118 13.60 12.05 -5.98
N PHE A 119 13.81 10.87 -6.52
CA PHE A 119 12.95 10.25 -7.54
C PHE A 119 12.51 8.86 -7.06
N THR A 120 11.37 8.38 -7.55
CA THR A 120 11.09 6.94 -7.47
C THR A 120 12.06 6.17 -8.39
N ALA A 121 12.19 4.85 -8.21
CA ALA A 121 13.04 4.02 -9.07
C ALA A 121 12.67 4.11 -10.57
N ARG A 122 11.44 4.50 -10.89
CA ARG A 122 10.98 4.74 -12.28
C ARG A 122 11.09 6.19 -12.73
N GLY A 123 11.77 7.04 -11.96
CA GLY A 123 12.12 8.40 -12.34
C GLY A 123 11.02 9.46 -12.09
N LEU A 124 9.95 9.14 -11.33
CA LEU A 124 8.99 10.16 -10.92
C LEU A 124 9.60 11.04 -9.83
N VAL A 125 9.54 12.34 -9.99
CA VAL A 125 10.09 13.32 -9.05
C VAL A 125 9.26 13.35 -7.78
N LEU A 126 9.87 13.11 -6.62
CA LEU A 126 9.24 13.30 -5.29
C LEU A 126 9.71 14.62 -4.66
N VAL A 127 11.01 14.95 -4.81
CA VAL A 127 11.57 16.20 -4.33
C VAL A 127 12.46 16.77 -5.43
N GLU A 128 12.29 18.06 -5.73
CA GLU A 128 13.19 18.81 -6.60
C GLU A 128 13.53 20.14 -5.94
N GLN A 129 14.79 20.25 -5.49
CA GLN A 129 15.26 21.38 -4.71
C GLN A 129 14.40 21.58 -3.44
N GLU A 130 13.64 22.67 -3.35
CA GLU A 130 12.76 23.02 -2.22
C GLU A 130 11.29 22.67 -2.49
N THR A 131 10.99 22.03 -3.64
CA THR A 131 9.62 21.68 -4.03
C THR A 131 9.37 20.17 -3.94
N THR A 132 8.13 19.80 -3.64
CA THR A 132 7.70 18.39 -3.55
C THR A 132 6.56 18.10 -4.51
N ARG A 133 6.49 16.85 -4.95
CA ARG A 133 5.33 16.26 -5.61
C ARG A 133 4.73 15.20 -4.66
N ASN A 134 3.42 15.29 -4.44
CA ASN A 134 2.76 14.43 -3.48
C ASN A 134 2.28 13.12 -4.11
N LEU A 135 2.36 12.05 -3.33
CA LEU A 135 1.56 10.85 -3.54
C LEU A 135 0.16 11.09 -2.97
N ILE A 136 -0.87 10.54 -3.60
CA ILE A 136 -2.27 10.71 -3.21
C ILE A 136 -2.93 9.33 -3.20
N GLY A 137 -3.75 9.05 -2.17
CA GLY A 137 -4.64 7.90 -2.20
C GLY A 137 -5.85 8.20 -3.08
N VAL A 138 -6.12 7.37 -4.07
CA VAL A 138 -7.24 7.52 -5.00
C VAL A 138 -8.15 6.30 -4.88
N GLU A 139 -9.43 6.51 -4.55
CA GLU A 139 -10.39 5.41 -4.52
C GLU A 139 -10.58 4.80 -5.92
N SER A 140 -10.39 3.50 -6.04
CA SER A 140 -10.47 2.74 -7.27
C SER A 140 -11.83 2.04 -7.38
N SER A 141 -12.64 2.41 -8.39
CA SER A 141 -13.90 1.70 -8.70
C SER A 141 -13.66 0.25 -9.10
N ASP A 142 -12.53 -0.01 -9.76
CA ASP A 142 -12.18 -1.34 -10.27
C ASP A 142 -11.66 -2.27 -9.17
N ASN A 143 -11.29 -1.70 -8.00
CA ASN A 143 -10.82 -2.44 -6.82
C ASN A 143 -11.72 -2.18 -5.59
N GLN A 144 -13.03 -2.24 -5.77
CA GLN A 144 -14.04 -2.17 -4.69
C GLN A 144 -13.92 -0.93 -3.77
N GLY A 145 -13.43 0.20 -4.28
CA GLY A 145 -13.22 1.43 -3.52
C GLY A 145 -11.95 1.44 -2.66
N LEU A 146 -11.07 0.43 -2.80
CA LEU A 146 -9.76 0.43 -2.14
C LEU A 146 -8.82 1.46 -2.78
N LEU A 147 -7.85 1.96 -2.01
CA LEU A 147 -6.97 3.04 -2.47
C LEU A 147 -5.91 2.55 -3.46
N ASP A 148 -5.88 3.15 -4.63
CA ASP A 148 -4.73 3.17 -5.51
C ASP A 148 -3.78 4.32 -5.15
N ILE A 149 -2.51 4.21 -5.56
CA ILE A 149 -1.53 5.28 -5.38
C ILE A 149 -1.57 6.18 -6.61
N GLY A 150 -1.97 7.42 -6.40
CA GLY A 150 -1.91 8.50 -7.38
C GLY A 150 -0.67 9.37 -7.20
N TYR A 151 -0.25 10.02 -8.26
CA TYR A 151 0.83 11.01 -8.29
C TYR A 151 0.28 12.34 -8.80
N ASP A 152 0.53 13.40 -8.03
CA ASP A 152 0.08 14.75 -8.36
C ASP A 152 0.98 15.36 -9.44
N ILE A 153 0.43 15.47 -10.64
CA ILE A 153 1.10 16.11 -11.79
C ILE A 153 0.76 17.59 -11.95
N GLY A 154 0.02 18.18 -10.98
CA GLY A 154 -0.46 19.57 -11.06
C GLY A 154 -1.67 19.78 -11.97
N GLY A 155 -2.39 18.70 -12.33
CA GLY A 155 -3.62 18.71 -13.13
C GLY A 155 -4.88 18.45 -12.30
N THR A 156 -6.01 18.28 -13.00
CA THR A 156 -7.31 18.01 -12.39
C THR A 156 -7.47 16.58 -11.86
N LYS A 157 -6.67 15.64 -12.35
CA LYS A 157 -6.69 14.24 -11.92
C LYS A 157 -5.27 13.74 -11.70
N PRO A 158 -4.98 13.05 -10.57
CA PRO A 158 -3.70 12.40 -10.35
C PRO A 158 -3.51 11.22 -11.33
N SER A 159 -2.27 10.98 -11.74
CA SER A 159 -1.93 9.75 -12.49
C SER A 159 -1.83 8.58 -11.53
N ILE A 160 -2.49 7.46 -11.83
CA ILE A 160 -2.36 6.23 -11.04
C ILE A 160 -0.98 5.63 -11.31
N ILE A 161 -0.25 5.35 -10.23
CA ILE A 161 1.13 4.86 -10.26
C ILE A 161 1.36 3.62 -9.39
N SER A 162 0.29 2.93 -8.94
CA SER A 162 0.40 1.74 -8.09
C SER A 162 1.39 0.72 -8.66
N ASP A 163 1.38 0.49 -9.98
CA ASP A 163 2.29 -0.44 -10.68
C ASP A 163 3.71 0.11 -10.86
N PHE A 164 3.92 1.40 -10.62
CA PHE A 164 5.24 2.04 -10.69
C PHE A 164 6.03 1.92 -9.38
N ILE A 165 5.36 1.60 -8.29
CA ILE A 165 6.01 1.34 -7.00
C ILE A 165 6.58 -0.07 -7.02
N SER A 166 7.91 -0.20 -6.99
CA SER A 166 8.60 -1.48 -7.18
C SER A 166 9.11 -2.11 -5.88
N SER A 167 9.24 -1.34 -4.81
CA SER A 167 9.70 -1.85 -3.51
C SER A 167 9.25 -0.98 -2.33
N GLY A 168 9.68 -1.34 -1.12
CA GLY A 168 9.33 -0.64 0.12
C GLY A 168 7.99 -1.07 0.69
N LYS A 169 7.61 -0.42 1.81
CA LYS A 169 6.37 -0.73 2.54
C LYS A 169 5.13 -0.58 1.67
N LEU A 170 5.08 0.45 0.78
CA LEU A 170 3.94 0.66 -0.10
C LEU A 170 3.75 -0.52 -1.07
N ARG A 171 4.82 -1.02 -1.68
CA ARG A 171 4.73 -2.19 -2.57
C ARG A 171 4.28 -3.43 -1.81
N GLY A 172 4.87 -3.71 -0.65
CA GLY A 172 4.47 -4.86 0.17
C GLY A 172 2.99 -4.83 0.57
N LEU A 173 2.44 -3.65 0.90
CA LEU A 173 1.02 -3.50 1.21
C LEU A 173 0.13 -3.76 -0.01
N LEU A 174 0.50 -3.27 -1.19
CA LEU A 174 -0.22 -3.53 -2.44
C LEU A 174 -0.20 -5.03 -2.77
N ASP A 175 0.97 -5.69 -2.69
CA ASP A 175 1.12 -7.11 -2.99
C ASP A 175 0.27 -8.00 -2.08
N VAL A 176 0.26 -7.71 -0.77
CA VAL A 176 -0.57 -8.47 0.18
C VAL A 176 -2.04 -8.24 -0.10
N ARG A 177 -2.46 -6.99 -0.31
CA ARG A 177 -3.87 -6.64 -0.53
C ARG A 177 -4.46 -7.24 -1.82
N ASP A 178 -3.70 -7.18 -2.91
CA ASP A 178 -4.22 -7.45 -4.26
C ASP A 178 -3.77 -8.82 -4.82
N GLY A 179 -2.70 -9.40 -4.26
CA GLY A 179 -2.12 -10.64 -4.77
C GLY A 179 -2.23 -11.84 -3.82
N THR A 180 -2.27 -11.61 -2.50
CA THR A 180 -2.23 -12.70 -1.51
C THR A 180 -3.58 -12.94 -0.85
N ILE A 181 -4.44 -11.96 -0.77
CA ILE A 181 -5.78 -11.99 -0.21
C ILE A 181 -6.80 -11.87 -1.34
#